data_7954a81b0372be79e231731ca2ab2b72
#
_entry.id   7954a81b0372be79e231731ca2ab2b72
#
_cell.length_a   1.000
_cell.length_b   1.000
_cell.length_c   1.000
_cell.angle_alpha   90.00
_cell.angle_beta   90.00
_cell.angle_gamma   90.00
#
_symmetry.space_group_name_H-M   'P 1'
#
loop_
_entity.id
_entity.type
_entity.pdbx_description
1 polymer ?
#
loop_
_entity_poly.entity_id
_entity_poly.type
_entity_poly.pdbx_seq_one_letter_code
_entity_poly.pdbx_strand_id
1 'polypeptide(L)'
;MKEKKIDKIPARLDFIQSTTGLILALFIMGHIMFEASILISNEMMYKVTMMFEGYYFFGERYPGIISFLAAAIGSIFILHAGIAVRKFPASYKDYKTIKEHTQRMKHEDSYLWMVQVITGFMMAFIGSVHLYIMMTQPSNIGPFASSSRVVDEFMGPLYFMLLISVVSHAFIGLYRLALKWGFMEGKNTKVSRARFKLLMKMMIALYIVVGLASLAKYTYIGITHDFSDGIHYKSQTMHVEQH
;
A
#
# COMPACT_ATOMS: atom_id res chain seq x y z
N MET A 1 -10.22 -30.72 39.63
CA MET A 1 -10.23 -30.30 38.22
C MET A 1 -9.05 -29.36 37.99
N LYS A 2 -8.07 -29.73 37.14
CA LYS A 2 -6.99 -28.81 36.77
C LYS A 2 -7.57 -27.73 35.85
N GLU A 3 -7.55 -26.45 36.24
CA GLU A 3 -7.89 -25.34 35.39
C GLU A 3 -7.05 -25.40 34.11
N LYS A 4 -7.71 -25.53 32.97
CA LYS A 4 -7.06 -25.55 31.66
C LYS A 4 -6.55 -24.13 31.40
N LYS A 5 -5.25 -23.89 31.52
CA LYS A 5 -4.61 -22.60 31.25
C LYS A 5 -5.00 -22.13 29.82
N ILE A 6 -5.71 -21.04 29.69
CA ILE A 6 -6.12 -20.49 28.40
C ILE A 6 -4.87 -20.02 27.66
N ASP A 7 -4.62 -20.57 26.48
CA ASP A 7 -3.53 -20.11 25.61
C ASP A 7 -3.87 -18.71 25.04
N LYS A 8 -3.06 -17.71 25.40
CA LYS A 8 -3.22 -16.31 24.96
C LYS A 8 -2.44 -15.98 23.67
N ILE A 9 -1.64 -16.91 23.15
CA ILE A 9 -0.80 -16.70 21.97
C ILE A 9 -1.63 -16.34 20.74
N PRO A 10 -2.73 -17.04 20.40
CA PRO A 10 -3.54 -16.69 19.23
C PRO A 10 -4.09 -15.27 19.29
N ALA A 11 -4.54 -14.82 20.46
CA ALA A 11 -5.08 -13.47 20.64
C ALA A 11 -4.01 -12.39 20.48
N ARG A 12 -2.79 -12.62 20.99
CA ARG A 12 -1.65 -11.70 20.82
C ARG A 12 -1.24 -11.58 19.36
N LEU A 13 -1.10 -12.71 18.66
CA LEU A 13 -0.77 -12.71 17.23
C LEU A 13 -1.84 -11.99 16.39
N ASP A 14 -3.10 -12.15 16.76
CA ASP A 14 -4.21 -11.49 16.09
C ASP A 14 -4.24 -9.97 16.34
N PHE A 15 -3.83 -9.53 17.53
CA PHE A 15 -3.62 -8.12 17.86
C PHE A 15 -2.45 -7.54 17.03
N ILE A 16 -1.29 -8.21 17.01
CA ILE A 16 -0.12 -7.77 16.23
C ILE A 16 -0.47 -7.67 14.75
N GLN A 17 -1.16 -8.66 14.18
CA GLN A 17 -1.60 -8.61 12.79
C GLN A 17 -2.53 -7.44 12.51
N SER A 18 -3.43 -7.13 13.42
CA SER A 18 -4.36 -6.01 13.30
C SER A 18 -3.63 -4.66 13.34
N THR A 19 -2.70 -4.50 14.28
CA THR A 19 -1.91 -3.26 14.44
C THR A 19 -0.97 -3.03 13.27
N THR A 20 -0.24 -4.06 12.84
CA THR A 20 0.65 -3.96 11.65
C THR A 20 -0.15 -3.69 10.39
N GLY A 21 -1.31 -4.31 10.22
CA GLY A 21 -2.21 -4.02 9.10
C GLY A 21 -2.75 -2.59 9.10
N LEU A 22 -3.06 -2.03 10.27
CA LEU A 22 -3.47 -0.63 10.40
C LEU A 22 -2.34 0.33 10.01
N ILE A 23 -1.13 0.10 10.52
CA ILE A 23 0.05 0.92 10.21
C ILE A 23 0.32 0.92 8.69
N LEU A 24 0.33 -0.27 8.07
CA LEU A 24 0.55 -0.41 6.63
C LEU A 24 -0.56 0.28 5.82
N ALA A 25 -1.83 0.16 6.22
CA ALA A 25 -2.93 0.81 5.53
C ALA A 25 -2.85 2.34 5.59
N LEU A 26 -2.52 2.91 6.76
CA LEU A 26 -2.33 4.36 6.91
C LEU A 26 -1.12 4.84 6.10
N PHE A 27 -0.01 4.09 6.09
CA PHE A 27 1.13 4.38 5.24
C PHE A 27 0.74 4.43 3.77
N ILE A 28 0.02 3.42 3.26
CA ILE A 28 -0.41 3.37 1.85
C ILE A 28 -1.34 4.53 1.49
N MET A 29 -2.24 4.92 2.39
CA MET A 29 -3.10 6.09 2.16
C MET A 29 -2.26 7.37 1.97
N GLY A 30 -1.29 7.62 2.83
CA GLY A 30 -0.37 8.75 2.69
C GLY A 30 0.53 8.62 1.45
N HIS A 31 1.10 7.45 1.23
CA HIS A 31 2.02 7.19 0.11
C HIS A 31 1.37 7.47 -1.26
N ILE A 32 0.17 6.98 -1.51
CA ILE A 32 -0.54 7.25 -2.77
C ILE A 32 -0.84 8.75 -2.93
N MET A 33 -1.16 9.47 -1.86
CA MET A 33 -1.36 10.92 -1.92
C MET A 33 -0.05 11.67 -2.21
N PHE A 34 1.08 11.24 -1.67
CA PHE A 34 2.38 11.81 -1.99
C PHE A 34 2.78 11.55 -3.44
N GLU A 35 2.58 10.34 -3.95
CA GLU A 35 2.78 10.02 -5.37
C GLU A 35 1.86 10.84 -6.28
N ALA A 36 0.64 11.14 -5.85
CA ALA A 36 -0.30 11.97 -6.60
C ALA A 36 0.14 13.44 -6.72
N SER A 37 1.15 13.89 -6.00
CA SER A 37 1.74 15.22 -6.17
C SER A 37 2.27 15.48 -7.60
N ILE A 38 2.61 14.42 -8.35
CA ILE A 38 2.97 14.49 -9.78
C ILE A 38 1.83 15.06 -10.66
N LEU A 39 0.59 14.89 -10.24
CA LEU A 39 -0.58 15.46 -10.95
C LEU A 39 -0.62 16.96 -10.84
N ILE A 40 -0.08 17.55 -9.78
CA ILE A 40 0.03 19.00 -9.60
C ILE A 40 1.17 19.53 -10.48
N SER A 41 2.38 19.03 -10.29
CA SER A 41 3.54 19.38 -11.13
C SER A 41 4.75 18.48 -10.85
N ASN A 42 5.71 18.45 -11.79
CA ASN A 42 7.01 17.82 -11.58
C ASN A 42 7.76 18.43 -10.40
N GLU A 43 7.68 19.76 -10.25
CA GLU A 43 8.29 20.49 -9.14
C GLU A 43 7.70 20.09 -7.79
N MET A 44 6.37 19.89 -7.71
CA MET A 44 5.72 19.46 -6.47
C MET A 44 6.14 18.05 -6.07
N MET A 45 6.19 17.13 -7.04
CA MET A 45 6.70 15.77 -6.79
C MET A 45 8.15 15.80 -6.34
N TYR A 46 8.99 16.65 -6.94
CA TYR A 46 10.39 16.80 -6.54
C TYR A 46 10.50 17.31 -5.10
N LYS A 47 9.71 18.32 -4.70
CA LYS A 47 9.68 18.82 -3.32
C LYS A 47 9.24 17.77 -2.31
N VAL A 48 8.27 16.92 -2.67
CA VAL A 48 7.86 15.78 -1.84
C VAL A 48 9.01 14.77 -1.69
N THR A 49 9.73 14.46 -2.77
CA THR A 49 10.90 13.58 -2.70
C THR A 49 11.97 14.16 -1.75
N MET A 50 12.29 15.44 -1.90
CA MET A 50 13.25 16.14 -1.01
C MET A 50 12.81 16.09 0.46
N MET A 51 11.53 16.22 0.74
CA MET A 51 11.00 16.09 2.10
C MET A 51 11.34 14.73 2.70
N PHE A 52 11.13 13.63 1.95
CA PHE A 52 11.46 12.29 2.40
C PHE A 52 12.96 12.01 2.48
N GLU A 53 13.78 12.74 1.73
CA GLU A 53 15.24 12.71 1.84
C GLU A 53 15.79 13.58 2.96
N GLY A 54 14.92 14.24 3.74
CA GLY A 54 15.29 15.02 4.93
C GLY A 54 15.79 16.43 4.64
N TYR A 55 15.70 16.94 3.41
CA TYR A 55 16.21 18.24 3.01
C TYR A 55 15.74 19.39 3.92
N TYR A 56 14.45 19.43 4.26
CA TYR A 56 13.88 20.50 5.08
C TYR A 56 14.31 20.48 6.54
N PHE A 57 14.95 19.37 7.00
CA PHE A 57 15.45 19.24 8.37
C PHE A 57 16.97 19.44 8.44
N PHE A 58 17.69 18.96 7.41
CA PHE A 58 19.17 18.90 7.43
C PHE A 58 19.81 19.91 6.48
N GLY A 59 19.04 20.57 5.61
CA GLY A 59 19.57 21.47 4.57
C GLY A 59 20.17 20.75 3.36
N GLU A 60 20.33 19.41 3.45
CA GLU A 60 20.89 18.56 2.41
C GLU A 60 20.03 17.30 2.20
N ARG A 61 20.16 16.67 1.03
CA ARG A 61 19.40 15.46 0.68
C ARG A 61 20.18 14.21 1.07
N TYR A 62 19.52 13.33 1.81
CA TYR A 62 20.04 12.03 2.24
C TYR A 62 19.15 10.90 1.72
N PRO A 63 19.35 10.41 0.47
CA PRO A 63 18.53 9.35 -0.10
C PRO A 63 18.46 8.08 0.76
N GLY A 64 19.51 7.81 1.56
CA GLY A 64 19.54 6.68 2.50
C GLY A 64 18.39 6.68 3.53
N ILE A 65 17.76 7.82 3.81
CA ILE A 65 16.58 7.90 4.67
C ILE A 65 15.41 7.11 4.04
N ILE A 66 15.27 7.18 2.72
CA ILE A 66 14.26 6.41 1.99
C ILE A 66 14.55 4.91 2.08
N SER A 67 15.81 4.49 1.96
CA SER A 67 16.20 3.09 2.16
C SER A 67 15.83 2.59 3.55
N PHE A 68 16.11 3.39 4.58
CA PHE A 68 15.74 3.05 5.96
C PHE A 68 14.22 2.94 6.13
N LEU A 69 13.46 3.89 5.59
CA LEU A 69 12.00 3.88 5.63
C LEU A 69 11.44 2.64 4.90
N ALA A 70 11.97 2.34 3.70
CA ALA A 70 11.57 1.17 2.93
C ALA A 70 11.87 -0.14 3.68
N ALA A 71 13.03 -0.24 4.36
CA ALA A 71 13.39 -1.38 5.19
C ALA A 71 12.47 -1.53 6.41
N ALA A 72 12.11 -0.42 7.07
CA ALA A 72 11.19 -0.42 8.21
C ALA A 72 9.78 -0.88 7.79
N ILE A 73 9.23 -0.32 6.72
CA ILE A 73 7.94 -0.73 6.15
C ILE A 73 7.98 -2.19 5.68
N GLY A 74 9.07 -2.59 5.02
CA GLY A 74 9.30 -3.98 4.59
C GLY A 74 9.29 -4.96 5.76
N SER A 75 9.91 -4.61 6.89
CA SER A 75 9.91 -5.42 8.09
C SER A 75 8.51 -5.59 8.69
N ILE A 76 7.73 -4.51 8.74
CA ILE A 76 6.32 -4.55 9.19
C ILE A 76 5.48 -5.40 8.22
N PHE A 77 5.72 -5.25 6.91
CA PHE A 77 5.03 -6.02 5.87
C PHE A 77 5.31 -7.53 6.01
N ILE A 78 6.57 -7.93 6.18
CA ILE A 78 6.96 -9.34 6.39
C ILE A 78 6.31 -9.90 7.67
N LEU A 79 6.32 -9.15 8.77
CA LEU A 79 5.69 -9.55 10.02
C LEU A 79 4.17 -9.73 9.84
N HIS A 80 3.51 -8.75 9.19
CA HIS A 80 2.07 -8.81 8.90
C HIS A 80 1.71 -10.02 8.04
N ALA A 81 2.42 -10.24 6.94
CA ALA A 81 2.21 -11.35 6.02
C ALA A 81 2.47 -12.71 6.70
N GLY A 82 3.57 -12.85 7.44
CA GLY A 82 3.93 -14.07 8.15
C GLY A 82 2.88 -14.49 9.19
N ILE A 83 2.31 -13.50 9.92
CA ILE A 83 1.21 -13.79 10.84
C ILE A 83 -0.08 -14.12 10.09
N ALA A 84 -0.33 -13.49 8.94
CA ALA A 84 -1.53 -13.73 8.14
C ALA A 84 -1.57 -15.15 7.56
N VAL A 85 -0.43 -15.68 7.09
CA VAL A 85 -0.31 -17.01 6.49
C VAL A 85 -0.83 -18.11 7.41
N ARG A 86 -0.66 -18.00 8.72
CA ARG A 86 -1.20 -18.99 9.69
C ARG A 86 -2.72 -19.19 9.62
N LYS A 87 -3.46 -18.23 9.01
CA LYS A 87 -4.92 -18.29 8.88
C LYS A 87 -5.39 -18.97 7.60
N PHE A 88 -4.45 -19.36 6.74
CA PHE A 88 -4.78 -20.09 5.52
C PHE A 88 -5.02 -21.57 5.81
N PRO A 89 -5.83 -22.23 4.97
CA PRO A 89 -6.05 -23.66 5.07
C PRO A 89 -4.73 -24.42 4.93
N ALA A 90 -4.43 -25.27 5.89
CA ALA A 90 -3.20 -26.07 5.91
C ALA A 90 -3.27 -27.28 4.96
N SER A 91 -4.47 -27.65 4.49
CA SER A 91 -4.70 -28.78 3.60
C SER A 91 -5.67 -28.48 2.47
N TYR A 92 -5.58 -29.24 1.39
CA TYR A 92 -6.54 -29.16 0.27
C TYR A 92 -7.99 -29.42 0.74
N LYS A 93 -8.17 -30.28 1.72
CA LYS A 93 -9.49 -30.56 2.32
C LYS A 93 -10.07 -29.32 2.98
N ASP A 94 -9.26 -28.60 3.76
CA ASP A 94 -9.67 -27.36 4.42
C ASP A 94 -10.00 -26.29 3.39
N TYR A 95 -9.18 -26.14 2.35
CA TYR A 95 -9.43 -25.24 1.24
C TYR A 95 -10.79 -25.54 0.57
N LYS A 96 -11.06 -26.81 0.25
CA LYS A 96 -12.32 -27.24 -0.37
C LYS A 96 -13.51 -26.93 0.54
N THR A 97 -13.40 -27.20 1.84
CA THR A 97 -14.43 -26.91 2.83
C THR A 97 -14.72 -25.40 2.91
N ILE A 98 -13.69 -24.55 2.96
CA ILE A 98 -13.84 -23.10 2.97
C ILE A 98 -14.50 -22.60 1.68
N LYS A 99 -14.06 -23.12 0.52
CA LYS A 99 -14.62 -22.75 -0.78
C LYS A 99 -16.11 -23.08 -0.87
N GLU A 100 -16.49 -24.31 -0.50
CA GLU A 100 -17.89 -24.75 -0.51
C GLU A 100 -18.75 -23.95 0.46
N HIS A 101 -18.22 -23.64 1.65
CA HIS A 101 -18.92 -22.83 2.65
C HIS A 101 -19.15 -21.40 2.15
N THR A 102 -18.13 -20.78 1.55
CA THR A 102 -18.20 -19.45 0.97
C THR A 102 -19.23 -19.38 -0.18
N GLN A 103 -19.26 -20.40 -1.03
CA GLN A 103 -20.23 -20.47 -2.13
C GLN A 103 -21.68 -20.64 -1.65
N ARG A 104 -21.89 -21.42 -0.57
CA ARG A 104 -23.23 -21.64 0.00
C ARG A 104 -23.77 -20.41 0.72
N MET A 105 -22.91 -19.67 1.41
CA MET A 105 -23.35 -18.52 2.21
C MET A 105 -23.72 -17.29 1.38
N LYS A 106 -23.23 -17.14 0.13
CA LYS A 106 -23.46 -16.00 -0.78
C LYS A 106 -23.35 -14.62 -0.10
N HIS A 107 -22.55 -14.53 0.98
CA HIS A 107 -22.37 -13.28 1.72
C HIS A 107 -21.27 -12.44 1.08
N GLU A 108 -21.55 -11.15 0.88
CA GLU A 108 -20.60 -10.18 0.34
C GLU A 108 -19.32 -10.13 1.17
N ASP A 109 -19.39 -10.27 2.49
CA ASP A 109 -18.23 -10.25 3.38
C ASP A 109 -17.29 -11.45 3.17
N SER A 110 -17.82 -12.60 2.74
CA SER A 110 -17.03 -13.77 2.34
C SER A 110 -16.27 -13.52 1.03
N TYR A 111 -16.92 -12.83 0.08
CA TYR A 111 -16.27 -12.40 -1.16
C TYR A 111 -15.16 -11.39 -0.88
N LEU A 112 -15.41 -10.40 -0.04
CA LEU A 112 -14.39 -9.41 0.38
C LEU A 112 -13.19 -10.09 1.05
N TRP A 113 -13.42 -11.14 1.85
CA TRP A 113 -12.34 -11.92 2.42
C TRP A 113 -11.50 -12.61 1.34
N MET A 114 -12.12 -13.21 0.34
CA MET A 114 -11.40 -13.85 -0.77
C MET A 114 -10.56 -12.83 -1.56
N VAL A 115 -11.12 -11.67 -1.88
CA VAL A 115 -10.38 -10.57 -2.53
C VAL A 115 -9.16 -10.17 -1.69
N GLN A 116 -9.32 -10.04 -0.37
CA GLN A 116 -8.22 -9.68 0.53
C GLN A 116 -7.13 -10.75 0.56
N VAL A 117 -7.49 -12.04 0.49
CA VAL A 117 -6.52 -13.14 0.41
C VAL A 117 -5.73 -13.08 -0.89
N ILE A 118 -6.42 -13.00 -2.03
CA ILE A 118 -5.77 -12.97 -3.36
C ILE A 118 -4.84 -11.75 -3.48
N THR A 119 -5.33 -10.57 -3.12
CA THR A 119 -4.53 -9.34 -3.18
C THR A 119 -3.35 -9.36 -2.21
N GLY A 120 -3.50 -10.02 -1.05
CA GLY A 120 -2.40 -10.24 -0.11
C GLY A 120 -1.29 -11.10 -0.69
N PHE A 121 -1.64 -12.18 -1.39
CA PHE A 121 -0.66 -13.01 -2.11
C PHE A 121 0.00 -12.25 -3.25
N MET A 122 -0.76 -11.52 -4.04
CA MET A 122 -0.16 -10.70 -5.10
C MET A 122 0.85 -9.70 -4.52
N MET A 123 0.51 -9.01 -3.44
CA MET A 123 1.43 -8.06 -2.79
C MET A 123 2.68 -8.74 -2.23
N ALA A 124 2.60 -9.99 -1.75
CA ALA A 124 3.76 -10.71 -1.25
C ALA A 124 4.86 -10.85 -2.31
N PHE A 125 4.50 -10.92 -3.60
CA PHE A 125 5.45 -10.97 -4.71
C PHE A 125 5.76 -9.57 -5.26
N ILE A 126 4.76 -8.88 -5.81
CA ILE A 126 4.99 -7.61 -6.53
C ILE A 126 5.33 -6.46 -5.58
N GLY A 127 4.78 -6.45 -4.37
CA GLY A 127 5.12 -5.47 -3.33
C GLY A 127 6.55 -5.63 -2.83
N SER A 128 7.05 -6.87 -2.73
CA SER A 128 8.45 -7.13 -2.35
C SER A 128 9.43 -6.60 -3.39
N VAL A 129 9.10 -6.71 -4.69
CA VAL A 129 9.91 -6.12 -5.78
C VAL A 129 9.95 -4.59 -5.64
N HIS A 130 8.81 -3.95 -5.43
CA HIS A 130 8.74 -2.51 -5.24
C HIS A 130 9.58 -2.05 -4.02
N LEU A 131 9.41 -2.70 -2.87
CA LEU A 131 10.18 -2.38 -1.66
C LEU A 131 11.68 -2.57 -1.85
N TYR A 132 12.09 -3.64 -2.56
CA TYR A 132 13.48 -3.89 -2.89
C TYR A 132 14.08 -2.76 -3.73
N ILE A 133 13.38 -2.29 -4.77
CA ILE A 133 13.82 -1.17 -5.60
C ILE A 133 13.95 0.11 -4.77
N MET A 134 12.97 0.43 -3.94
CA MET A 134 13.02 1.64 -3.09
C MET A 134 14.15 1.59 -2.06
N MET A 135 14.47 0.40 -1.57
CA MET A 135 15.56 0.21 -0.61
C MET A 135 16.95 0.28 -1.25
N THR A 136 17.09 -0.23 -2.48
CA THR A 136 18.40 -0.36 -3.17
C THR A 136 18.72 0.80 -4.12
N GLN A 137 17.71 1.53 -4.58
CA GLN A 137 17.85 2.64 -5.53
C GLN A 137 17.19 3.94 -5.04
N PRO A 138 17.51 4.39 -3.80
CA PRO A 138 16.82 5.53 -3.19
C PRO A 138 17.10 6.86 -3.91
N SER A 139 18.25 6.98 -4.59
CA SER A 139 18.61 8.18 -5.35
C SER A 139 17.83 8.33 -6.67
N ASN A 140 17.21 7.24 -7.15
CA ASN A 140 16.47 7.22 -8.40
C ASN A 140 14.96 7.40 -8.15
N ILE A 141 14.58 8.33 -7.28
CA ILE A 141 13.18 8.67 -6.98
C ILE A 141 12.97 10.14 -7.35
N GLY A 142 11.83 10.41 -7.97
CA GLY A 142 11.46 11.75 -8.41
C GLY A 142 10.70 11.73 -9.72
N PRO A 143 10.27 12.90 -10.23
CA PRO A 143 9.35 12.96 -11.37
C PRO A 143 9.91 12.27 -12.63
N PHE A 144 11.18 12.45 -12.94
CA PHE A 144 11.81 11.89 -14.14
C PHE A 144 12.32 10.47 -13.92
N ALA A 145 13.04 10.21 -12.84
CA ALA A 145 13.56 8.87 -12.55
C ALA A 145 12.43 7.83 -12.37
N SER A 146 11.34 8.21 -11.69
CA SER A 146 10.17 7.32 -11.57
C SER A 146 9.44 7.12 -12.91
N SER A 147 9.41 8.15 -13.78
CA SER A 147 8.81 8.04 -15.12
C SER A 147 9.61 7.13 -16.05
N SER A 148 10.94 7.27 -16.07
CA SER A 148 11.83 6.38 -16.80
C SER A 148 11.66 4.93 -16.29
N ARG A 149 11.61 4.71 -14.99
CA ARG A 149 11.36 3.38 -14.42
C ARG A 149 10.04 2.76 -14.89
N VAL A 150 8.98 3.55 -14.97
CA VAL A 150 7.66 3.07 -15.43
C VAL A 150 7.73 2.58 -16.87
N VAL A 151 8.47 3.29 -17.76
CA VAL A 151 8.49 3.04 -19.20
C VAL A 151 9.70 2.21 -19.59
N ASP A 152 10.93 2.67 -19.34
CA ASP A 152 12.16 2.08 -19.83
C ASP A 152 12.52 0.78 -19.11
N GLU A 153 12.20 0.69 -17.80
CA GLU A 153 12.38 -0.53 -17.01
C GLU A 153 11.13 -1.44 -17.02
N PHE A 154 10.10 -1.11 -17.79
CA PHE A 154 8.84 -1.86 -17.91
C PHE A 154 8.12 -2.13 -16.59
N MET A 155 8.26 -1.24 -15.59
CA MET A 155 7.62 -1.39 -14.28
C MET A 155 6.15 -0.96 -14.27
N GLY A 156 5.64 -0.35 -15.33
CA GLY A 156 4.25 0.09 -15.44
C GLY A 156 3.22 -1.01 -15.13
N PRO A 157 3.28 -2.20 -15.75
CA PRO A 157 2.37 -3.31 -15.46
C PRO A 157 2.44 -3.78 -14.00
N LEU A 158 3.64 -3.82 -13.40
CA LEU A 158 3.82 -4.18 -12.00
C LEU A 158 3.12 -3.16 -11.09
N TYR A 159 3.34 -1.87 -11.32
CA TYR A 159 2.73 -0.80 -10.52
C TYR A 159 1.21 -0.75 -10.69
N PHE A 160 0.69 -1.03 -11.88
CA PHE A 160 -0.75 -1.15 -12.09
C PHE A 160 -1.36 -2.26 -11.23
N MET A 161 -0.78 -3.47 -11.28
CA MET A 161 -1.25 -4.60 -10.49
C MET A 161 -1.07 -4.39 -8.99
N LEU A 162 0.03 -3.75 -8.58
CA LEU A 162 0.32 -3.40 -7.20
C LEU A 162 -0.72 -2.40 -6.67
N LEU A 163 -1.04 -1.35 -7.43
CA LEU A 163 -2.03 -0.34 -7.06
C LEU A 163 -3.40 -0.98 -6.78
N ILE A 164 -3.91 -1.78 -7.71
CA ILE A 164 -5.21 -2.45 -7.55
C ILE A 164 -5.20 -3.36 -6.31
N SER A 165 -4.11 -4.12 -6.14
CA SER A 165 -3.99 -5.07 -5.05
C SER A 165 -3.89 -4.37 -3.70
N VAL A 166 -3.01 -3.38 -3.56
CA VAL A 166 -2.75 -2.71 -2.28
C VAL A 166 -3.93 -1.87 -1.82
N VAL A 167 -4.59 -1.14 -2.73
CA VAL A 167 -5.77 -0.33 -2.40
C VAL A 167 -6.92 -1.23 -1.96
N SER A 168 -7.23 -2.27 -2.76
CA SER A 168 -8.30 -3.20 -2.39
C SER A 168 -8.02 -3.88 -1.06
N HIS A 169 -6.80 -4.40 -0.85
CA HIS A 169 -6.40 -5.08 0.38
C HIS A 169 -6.49 -4.17 1.61
N ALA A 170 -5.96 -2.95 1.51
CA ALA A 170 -5.90 -2.01 2.61
C ALA A 170 -7.30 -1.57 3.08
N PHE A 171 -8.16 -1.13 2.16
CA PHE A 171 -9.50 -0.64 2.54
C PHE A 171 -10.46 -1.76 2.97
N ILE A 172 -10.39 -2.94 2.34
CA ILE A 172 -11.12 -4.12 2.82
C ILE A 172 -10.60 -4.51 4.22
N GLY A 173 -9.27 -4.46 4.42
CA GLY A 173 -8.64 -4.71 5.71
C GLY A 173 -9.12 -3.74 6.79
N LEU A 174 -9.14 -2.44 6.53
CA LEU A 174 -9.65 -1.41 7.44
C LEU A 174 -11.13 -1.63 7.79
N TYR A 175 -11.98 -1.92 6.80
CA TYR A 175 -13.37 -2.26 7.02
C TYR A 175 -13.52 -3.45 7.98
N ARG A 176 -12.79 -4.53 7.74
CA ARG A 176 -12.83 -5.73 8.58
C ARG A 176 -12.25 -5.49 9.98
N LEU A 177 -11.23 -4.64 10.07
CA LEU A 177 -10.64 -4.24 11.33
C LEU A 177 -11.64 -3.43 12.17
N ALA A 178 -12.35 -2.47 11.56
CA ALA A 178 -13.38 -1.69 12.20
C ALA A 178 -14.52 -2.57 12.74
N LEU A 179 -14.97 -3.58 11.96
CA LEU A 179 -15.96 -4.55 12.42
C LEU A 179 -15.45 -5.41 13.59
N LYS A 180 -14.21 -5.88 13.50
CA LYS A 180 -13.59 -6.73 14.52
C LYS A 180 -13.47 -6.05 15.88
N TRP A 181 -13.12 -4.76 15.88
CA TRP A 181 -12.91 -4.00 17.12
C TRP A 181 -14.18 -3.26 17.59
N GLY A 182 -15.32 -3.47 16.90
CA GLY A 182 -16.59 -2.87 17.26
C GLY A 182 -16.65 -1.35 17.04
N PHE A 183 -15.67 -0.79 16.29
CA PHE A 183 -15.75 0.61 15.90
C PHE A 183 -16.97 0.82 15.02
N MET A 184 -17.80 1.79 15.43
CA MET A 184 -18.95 2.25 14.66
C MET A 184 -20.16 1.28 14.62
N GLU A 185 -20.32 0.42 15.59
CA GLU A 185 -21.60 -0.25 15.82
C GLU A 185 -22.59 0.76 16.39
N GLY A 186 -23.42 1.37 15.51
CA GLY A 186 -24.50 2.27 15.91
C GLY A 186 -25.73 1.51 16.42
N LYS A 187 -26.77 2.26 16.83
CA LYS A 187 -28.06 1.69 17.31
C LYS A 187 -28.68 0.69 16.32
N ASN A 188 -28.41 0.83 15.02
CA ASN A 188 -28.81 -0.13 13.99
C ASN A 188 -27.56 -0.65 13.26
N THR A 189 -27.07 -1.81 13.68
CA THR A 189 -25.88 -2.47 13.15
C THR A 189 -25.95 -2.75 11.64
N LYS A 190 -27.12 -3.08 11.09
CA LYS A 190 -27.27 -3.32 9.64
C LYS A 190 -27.02 -2.04 8.84
N VAL A 191 -27.59 -0.93 9.28
CA VAL A 191 -27.42 0.38 8.62
C VAL A 191 -25.98 0.87 8.75
N SER A 192 -25.38 0.76 9.93
CA SER A 192 -23.99 1.14 10.16
C SER A 192 -23.03 0.35 9.27
N ARG A 193 -23.16 -0.97 9.21
CA ARG A 193 -22.34 -1.83 8.35
C ARG A 193 -22.51 -1.50 6.85
N ALA A 194 -23.74 -1.21 6.41
CA ALA A 194 -23.98 -0.82 5.02
C ALA A 194 -23.30 0.51 4.67
N ARG A 195 -23.38 1.51 5.53
CA ARG A 195 -22.68 2.82 5.36
C ARG A 195 -21.17 2.65 5.32
N PHE A 196 -20.62 1.84 6.23
CA PHE A 196 -19.18 1.53 6.25
C PHE A 196 -18.70 0.85 4.96
N LYS A 197 -19.46 -0.11 4.50
CA LYS A 197 -19.18 -0.82 3.26
C LYS A 197 -19.23 0.12 2.05
N LEU A 198 -20.20 1.03 2.03
CA LEU A 198 -20.27 2.07 1.00
C LEU A 198 -19.04 2.99 1.06
N LEU A 199 -18.68 3.48 2.26
CA LEU A 199 -17.48 4.31 2.44
C LEU A 199 -16.22 3.59 1.96
N MET A 200 -16.02 2.32 2.34
CA MET A 200 -14.91 1.49 1.86
C MET A 200 -14.86 1.45 0.32
N LYS A 201 -16.00 1.18 -0.33
CA LYS A 201 -16.07 1.13 -1.81
C LYS A 201 -15.75 2.48 -2.45
N MET A 202 -16.24 3.57 -1.87
CA MET A 202 -15.93 4.93 -2.35
C MET A 202 -14.44 5.25 -2.19
N MET A 203 -13.82 4.88 -1.07
CA MET A 203 -12.39 5.09 -0.85
C MET A 203 -11.54 4.24 -1.80
N ILE A 204 -11.91 2.98 -2.04
CA ILE A 204 -11.25 2.15 -3.05
C ILE A 204 -11.32 2.82 -4.43
N ALA A 205 -12.50 3.25 -4.86
CA ALA A 205 -12.67 3.91 -6.15
C ALA A 205 -11.83 5.20 -6.25
N LEU A 206 -11.87 6.05 -5.22
CA LEU A 206 -11.10 7.30 -5.16
C LEU A 206 -9.60 7.04 -5.31
N TYR A 207 -9.05 6.14 -4.49
CA TYR A 207 -7.61 5.87 -4.49
C TYR A 207 -7.13 5.15 -5.74
N ILE A 208 -7.97 4.30 -6.34
CA ILE A 208 -7.67 3.69 -7.65
C ILE A 208 -7.66 4.77 -8.74
N VAL A 209 -8.65 5.66 -8.79
CA VAL A 209 -8.69 6.73 -9.80
C VAL A 209 -7.48 7.66 -9.67
N VAL A 210 -7.16 8.12 -8.45
CA VAL A 210 -6.01 8.98 -8.20
C VAL A 210 -4.70 8.27 -8.56
N GLY A 211 -4.53 7.01 -8.14
CA GLY A 211 -3.33 6.23 -8.44
C GLY A 211 -3.17 5.93 -9.93
N LEU A 212 -4.25 5.61 -10.65
CA LEU A 212 -4.22 5.41 -12.10
C LEU A 212 -3.89 6.71 -12.84
N ALA A 213 -4.45 7.85 -12.42
CA ALA A 213 -4.12 9.14 -12.99
C ALA A 213 -2.62 9.46 -12.79
N SER A 214 -2.08 9.20 -11.59
CA SER A 214 -0.65 9.37 -11.30
C SER A 214 0.22 8.46 -12.18
N LEU A 215 -0.12 7.18 -12.29
CA LEU A 215 0.60 6.23 -13.13
C LEU A 215 0.55 6.63 -14.62
N ALA A 216 -0.60 7.11 -15.10
CA ALA A 216 -0.75 7.63 -16.46
C ALA A 216 0.12 8.87 -16.68
N LYS A 217 0.23 9.77 -15.68
CA LYS A 217 1.11 10.94 -15.75
C LYS A 217 2.58 10.55 -15.80
N TYR A 218 3.03 9.61 -14.98
CA TYR A 218 4.39 9.07 -15.04
C TYR A 218 4.68 8.41 -16.39
N THR A 219 3.73 7.62 -16.90
CA THR A 219 3.87 7.00 -18.24
C THR A 219 3.95 8.07 -19.33
N TYR A 220 3.11 9.11 -19.27
CA TYR A 220 3.16 10.21 -20.22
C TYR A 220 4.51 10.93 -20.23
N ILE A 221 5.05 11.24 -19.04
CA ILE A 221 6.38 11.86 -18.92
C ILE A 221 7.46 10.91 -19.44
N GLY A 222 7.41 9.62 -19.10
CA GLY A 222 8.38 8.62 -19.55
C GLY A 222 8.43 8.43 -21.06
N ILE A 223 7.31 8.65 -21.77
CA ILE A 223 7.25 8.55 -23.23
C ILE A 223 7.66 9.87 -23.93
N THR A 224 7.34 11.01 -23.33
CA THR A 224 7.45 12.32 -24.00
C THR A 224 8.68 13.13 -23.61
N HIS A 225 9.28 12.85 -22.45
CA HIS A 225 10.45 13.58 -21.98
C HIS A 225 11.74 12.99 -22.60
N ASP A 226 12.61 13.88 -23.07
CA ASP A 226 13.96 13.50 -23.50
C ASP A 226 14.89 13.38 -22.28
N PHE A 227 15.37 12.17 -22.01
CA PHE A 227 16.28 11.86 -20.91
C PHE A 227 17.77 11.97 -21.29
N SER A 228 18.12 12.59 -22.42
CA SER A 228 19.52 12.78 -22.86
C SER A 228 20.38 13.52 -21.81
N ASP A 229 19.75 14.45 -21.03
CA ASP A 229 20.38 15.17 -19.92
C ASP A 229 20.37 14.41 -18.59
N GLY A 230 19.91 13.16 -18.58
CA GLY A 230 19.82 12.29 -17.42
C GLY A 230 18.41 12.23 -16.81
N ILE A 231 18.25 11.28 -15.89
CA ILE A 231 16.95 10.98 -15.24
C ILE A 231 16.65 11.83 -14.00
N HIS A 232 17.59 12.67 -13.55
CA HIS A 232 17.41 13.49 -12.36
C HIS A 232 16.78 14.82 -12.71
N TYR A 233 15.66 15.13 -12.04
CA TYR A 233 14.97 16.40 -12.19
C TYR A 233 15.82 17.55 -11.60
N LYS A 234 15.99 18.63 -12.36
CA LYS A 234 16.63 19.86 -11.92
C LYS A 234 15.55 20.90 -11.62
N SER A 235 15.44 21.32 -10.35
CA SER A 235 14.46 22.32 -9.92
C SER A 235 14.81 23.68 -10.53
N GLN A 236 13.81 24.35 -11.08
CA GLN A 236 13.95 25.70 -11.61
C GLN A 236 13.96 26.78 -10.49
N THR A 237 13.34 26.45 -9.34
CA THR A 237 13.20 27.41 -8.24
C THR A 237 14.42 27.51 -7.34
N MET A 238 15.26 26.47 -7.25
CA MET A 238 16.46 26.48 -6.42
C MET A 238 17.64 27.28 -7.00
N HIS A 239 17.63 27.59 -8.29
CA HIS A 239 18.65 28.46 -8.88
C HIS A 239 18.45 29.93 -8.52
N VAL A 240 17.30 30.32 -7.99
CA VAL A 240 16.99 31.72 -7.62
C VAL A 240 17.44 32.07 -6.20
N GLU A 241 17.63 31.07 -5.33
CA GLU A 241 18.04 31.30 -3.92
C GLU A 241 19.56 31.32 -3.69
N GLN A 242 20.36 31.13 -4.74
CA GLN A 242 21.84 31.14 -4.66
C GLN A 242 22.49 32.46 -5.18
N HIS A 243 21.70 33.53 -5.32
CA HIS A 243 22.20 34.87 -5.70
C HIS A 243 21.86 35.90 -4.65
#